data_92aa84fcfb7d9205e13af399b331ffed
#
_entry.id   92aa84fcfb7d9205e13af399b331ffed
#
_cell.length_a   1.000
_cell.length_b   1.000
_cell.length_c   1.000
_cell.angle_alpha   90.00
_cell.angle_beta   90.00
_cell.angle_gamma   90.00
#
_symmetry.space_group_name_H-M   'P 1'
#
loop_
_entity.id
_entity.type
_entity.pdbx_description
1 polymer ?
#
loop_
_entity_poly.entity_id
_entity_poly.type
_entity_poly.pdbx_seq_one_letter_code
_entity_poly.pdbx_strand_id
1 'polypeptide(L)'
;MFLDQARIELKAGDGGCGCMAFRREKFVPRGGPSGGDGGRGGHVYLESTLRHNTLIQFRYNRIFHAKRGQHGLGSKCHGKDADDLLIQVPVGTVVYDDEGGEVLHDFTTPNERILMCQGGRGGRGNAQFATSVNRAPRRFEYGFAGEERIFRLELKLLADVGLVGFPNVGKSTLISRISAARPKIGDYPFTTLEPNLGVVELEDFKSYVVADMPGLIQGAHLGHGLGLQFLRHIERTKVLVHLVDLSDLPGRDPVEDFETVNRELNEFNPAILAKPTLLVGSKLDAMDDVTRLKKLQSLALEHGLEFHAISAATGAGIQDLKYKIAGMLPTETGMDGAGLVDGGEPKVEDRG
;
A
#
# COMPACT_ATOMS: atom_id res chain seq x y z
N MET A 1 -8.54 15.13 -2.21
CA MET A 1 -9.80 14.37 -2.35
C MET A 1 -9.46 12.90 -2.24
N PHE A 2 -9.98 12.21 -1.24
CA PHE A 2 -9.74 10.78 -1.02
C PHE A 2 -10.49 9.97 -2.08
N LEU A 3 -9.87 8.97 -2.67
CA LEU A 3 -10.51 8.00 -3.54
C LEU A 3 -10.30 6.61 -2.93
N ASP A 4 -11.38 6.06 -2.38
CA ASP A 4 -11.35 4.78 -1.65
C ASP A 4 -11.68 3.60 -2.55
N GLN A 5 -12.29 3.88 -3.71
CA GLN A 5 -12.65 2.88 -4.71
C GLN A 5 -12.25 3.36 -6.10
N ALA A 6 -11.70 2.45 -6.89
CA ALA A 6 -11.36 2.69 -8.29
C ALA A 6 -11.70 1.47 -9.12
N ARG A 7 -12.17 1.71 -10.34
CA ARG A 7 -12.37 0.69 -11.36
C ARG A 7 -11.25 0.80 -12.37
N ILE A 8 -10.55 -0.31 -12.62
CA ILE A 8 -9.45 -0.37 -13.56
C ILE A 8 -9.67 -1.48 -14.58
N GLU A 9 -9.24 -1.24 -15.80
CA GLU A 9 -9.22 -2.20 -16.90
C GLU A 9 -7.77 -2.59 -17.17
N LEU A 10 -7.49 -3.87 -17.06
CA LEU A 10 -6.17 -4.44 -17.27
C LEU A 10 -6.19 -5.32 -18.50
N LYS A 11 -5.29 -5.05 -19.44
CA LYS A 11 -5.08 -5.86 -20.62
C LYS A 11 -3.63 -6.32 -20.69
N ALA A 12 -3.43 -7.61 -20.65
CA ALA A 12 -2.13 -8.21 -20.88
C ALA A 12 -1.73 -8.11 -22.35
N GLY A 13 -0.44 -8.17 -22.61
CA GLY A 13 0.08 -8.09 -23.98
C GLY A 13 -0.28 -9.32 -24.81
N ASP A 14 -0.59 -9.12 -26.07
CA ASP A 14 -0.75 -10.21 -27.03
C ASP A 14 0.59 -10.86 -27.34
N GLY A 15 0.59 -12.15 -27.66
CA GLY A 15 1.76 -12.82 -28.19
C GLY A 15 2.15 -12.34 -29.60
N GLY A 16 3.42 -12.38 -29.90
CA GLY A 16 3.94 -12.15 -31.26
C GLY A 16 3.55 -13.28 -32.18
N CYS A 17 3.33 -13.00 -33.46
CA CYS A 17 3.11 -14.05 -34.46
C CYS A 17 4.41 -14.81 -34.76
N GLY A 18 4.30 -16.10 -35.01
CA GLY A 18 5.38 -16.86 -35.63
C GLY A 18 5.67 -16.37 -37.05
N CYS A 19 6.83 -16.67 -37.55
CA CYS A 19 7.27 -16.28 -38.88
C CYS A 19 7.19 -17.46 -39.87
N MET A 20 6.83 -17.15 -41.09
CA MET A 20 6.97 -18.07 -42.20
C MET A 20 8.17 -17.66 -43.07
N ALA A 21 9.30 -18.30 -42.90
CA ALA A 21 10.52 -18.02 -43.64
C ALA A 21 11.18 -19.31 -44.14
N PHE A 22 11.92 -19.19 -45.21
CA PHE A 22 12.73 -20.26 -45.75
C PHE A 22 14.15 -19.79 -45.95
N ARG A 23 15.12 -20.63 -45.62
CA ARG A 23 16.53 -20.33 -45.80
C ARG A 23 16.85 -20.20 -47.29
N ARG A 24 17.46 -19.13 -47.71
CA ARG A 24 17.93 -18.86 -49.06
C ARG A 24 19.36 -18.34 -49.01
N GLU A 25 20.30 -19.17 -49.51
CA GLU A 25 21.71 -18.82 -49.55
C GLU A 25 22.27 -19.15 -50.93
N LYS A 26 23.43 -18.56 -51.26
CA LYS A 26 24.05 -18.65 -52.60
C LYS A 26 24.20 -20.08 -53.13
N PHE A 27 24.43 -21.08 -52.27
CA PHE A 27 24.59 -22.48 -52.65
C PHE A 27 23.52 -23.41 -52.07
N VAL A 28 22.44 -22.85 -51.50
CA VAL A 28 21.33 -23.62 -50.91
C VAL A 28 19.99 -23.12 -51.48
N PRO A 29 19.67 -23.44 -52.72
CA PRO A 29 18.47 -22.90 -53.40
C PRO A 29 17.15 -23.43 -52.80
N ARG A 30 17.18 -24.60 -52.14
CA ARG A 30 16.02 -25.22 -51.47
C ARG A 30 16.29 -25.38 -49.98
N GLY A 31 16.59 -24.28 -49.29
CA GLY A 31 16.73 -24.29 -47.85
C GLY A 31 15.42 -24.64 -47.14
N GLY A 32 15.52 -25.34 -46.02
CA GLY A 32 14.35 -25.71 -45.20
C GLY A 32 13.66 -24.52 -44.53
N PRO A 33 12.56 -24.77 -43.79
CA PRO A 33 11.84 -23.74 -43.04
C PRO A 33 12.74 -23.15 -41.98
N SER A 34 12.72 -21.83 -41.88
CA SER A 34 13.60 -21.05 -40.98
C SER A 34 12.87 -19.95 -40.22
N GLY A 35 11.54 -19.98 -40.19
CA GLY A 35 10.78 -19.02 -39.40
C GLY A 35 10.88 -19.29 -37.90
N GLY A 36 11.23 -18.27 -37.15
CA GLY A 36 11.25 -18.28 -35.66
C GLY A 36 9.87 -18.09 -35.07
N ASP A 37 9.74 -18.39 -33.80
CA ASP A 37 8.52 -18.24 -33.03
C ASP A 37 8.34 -16.76 -32.59
N GLY A 38 7.10 -16.34 -32.34
CA GLY A 38 6.83 -15.06 -31.71
C GLY A 38 7.15 -15.06 -30.20
N GLY A 39 7.45 -13.91 -29.65
CA GLY A 39 7.64 -13.73 -28.22
C GLY A 39 6.32 -13.67 -27.45
N ARG A 40 6.37 -13.94 -26.17
CA ARG A 40 5.25 -13.82 -25.23
C ARG A 40 4.86 -12.34 -25.03
N GLY A 41 3.57 -12.05 -24.88
CA GLY A 41 3.08 -10.76 -24.40
C GLY A 41 3.41 -10.53 -22.94
N GLY A 42 3.54 -9.28 -22.51
CA GLY A 42 3.78 -8.93 -21.12
C GLY A 42 2.61 -9.32 -20.22
N HIS A 43 2.91 -9.82 -19.04
CA HIS A 43 1.92 -10.00 -17.98
C HIS A 43 1.59 -8.68 -17.32
N VAL A 44 0.45 -8.61 -16.59
CA VAL A 44 0.09 -7.47 -15.74
C VAL A 44 0.07 -7.94 -14.29
N TYR A 45 0.85 -7.26 -13.47
CA TYR A 45 0.93 -7.50 -12.03
C TYR A 45 0.47 -6.27 -11.27
N LEU A 46 -0.20 -6.49 -10.14
CA LEU A 46 -0.34 -5.49 -9.09
C LEU A 46 0.72 -5.75 -8.02
N GLU A 47 1.34 -4.69 -7.52
CA GLU A 47 2.36 -4.74 -6.48
C GLU A 47 2.03 -3.73 -5.39
N SER A 48 1.97 -4.18 -4.13
CA SER A 48 1.71 -3.32 -2.99
C SER A 48 2.92 -2.46 -2.65
N THR A 49 2.70 -1.18 -2.33
CA THR A 49 3.76 -0.26 -1.95
C THR A 49 3.34 0.64 -0.79
N LEU A 50 4.30 1.05 0.03
CA LEU A 50 4.10 2.06 1.07
C LEU A 50 4.19 3.50 0.53
N ARG A 51 4.61 3.69 -0.74
CA ARG A 51 4.77 5.02 -1.37
C ARG A 51 3.44 5.71 -1.66
N HIS A 52 2.39 4.94 -1.81
CA HIS A 52 1.05 5.44 -2.12
C HIS A 52 0.10 5.16 -0.96
N ASN A 53 -0.61 6.19 -0.51
CA ASN A 53 -1.61 6.09 0.55
C ASN A 53 -3.04 6.29 0.03
N THR A 54 -3.22 6.41 -1.29
CA THR A 54 -4.52 6.65 -1.92
C THR A 54 -4.59 6.01 -3.30
N LEU A 55 -5.81 5.71 -3.77
CA LEU A 55 -6.06 5.22 -5.13
C LEU A 55 -6.24 6.36 -6.15
N ILE A 56 -5.84 7.61 -5.82
CA ILE A 56 -6.12 8.79 -6.65
C ILE A 56 -5.53 8.69 -8.06
N GLN A 57 -4.40 8.01 -8.23
CA GLN A 57 -3.78 7.77 -9.55
C GLN A 57 -4.73 7.04 -10.51
N PHE A 58 -5.57 6.13 -9.99
CA PHE A 58 -6.53 5.35 -10.78
C PHE A 58 -7.77 6.12 -11.19
N ARG A 59 -7.95 7.34 -10.68
CA ARG A 59 -8.98 8.26 -11.16
C ARG A 59 -8.65 8.81 -12.54
N TYR A 60 -7.38 9.05 -12.79
CA TYR A 60 -6.89 9.64 -14.04
C TYR A 60 -6.51 8.55 -15.04
N ASN A 61 -5.86 7.48 -14.58
CA ASN A 61 -5.44 6.36 -15.39
C ASN A 61 -6.23 5.12 -14.98
N ARG A 62 -7.22 4.74 -15.81
CA ARG A 62 -8.08 3.59 -15.54
C ARG A 62 -7.77 2.38 -16.39
N ILE A 63 -7.06 2.57 -17.50
CA ILE A 63 -6.80 1.55 -18.50
C ILE A 63 -5.29 1.32 -18.57
N PHE A 64 -4.88 0.08 -18.41
CA PHE A 64 -3.48 -0.31 -18.42
C PHE A 64 -3.28 -1.46 -19.40
N HIS A 65 -2.36 -1.25 -20.36
CA HIS A 65 -2.02 -2.24 -21.37
C HIS A 65 -0.56 -2.63 -21.27
N ALA A 66 -0.30 -3.94 -21.14
CA ALA A 66 1.04 -4.48 -21.27
C ALA A 66 1.45 -4.56 -22.75
N LYS A 67 2.75 -4.56 -23.01
CA LYS A 67 3.30 -4.60 -24.35
C LYS A 67 3.09 -5.96 -25.01
N ARG A 68 2.91 -5.93 -26.32
CA ARG A 68 2.85 -7.13 -27.17
C ARG A 68 4.24 -7.76 -27.32
N GLY A 69 4.30 -9.08 -27.39
CA GLY A 69 5.51 -9.81 -27.80
C GLY A 69 5.93 -9.52 -29.23
N GLN A 70 7.22 -9.54 -29.50
CA GLN A 70 7.74 -9.32 -30.84
C GLN A 70 7.41 -10.50 -31.75
N HIS A 71 7.20 -10.21 -33.05
CA HIS A 71 7.03 -11.27 -34.06
C HIS A 71 8.31 -12.01 -34.26
N GLY A 72 8.20 -13.31 -34.54
CA GLY A 72 9.32 -14.10 -35.01
C GLY A 72 9.86 -13.60 -36.36
N LEU A 73 11.11 -13.81 -36.59
CA LEU A 73 11.82 -13.42 -37.82
C LEU A 73 12.36 -14.64 -38.56
N GLY A 74 12.91 -14.42 -39.75
CA GLY A 74 13.62 -15.45 -40.49
C GLY A 74 14.88 -15.93 -39.76
N SER A 75 15.57 -16.91 -40.34
CA SER A 75 16.83 -17.49 -39.82
C SER A 75 16.72 -18.05 -38.38
N LYS A 76 15.51 -18.55 -38.03
CA LYS A 76 15.15 -19.10 -36.72
C LYS A 76 15.28 -18.06 -35.55
N CYS A 77 15.22 -16.80 -35.87
CA CYS A 77 15.22 -15.76 -34.85
C CYS A 77 13.85 -15.66 -34.18
N HIS A 78 13.80 -15.98 -32.89
CA HIS A 78 12.59 -15.85 -32.09
C HIS A 78 12.33 -14.36 -31.75
N GLY A 79 11.06 -13.98 -31.69
CA GLY A 79 10.66 -12.66 -31.19
C GLY A 79 10.98 -12.53 -29.69
N LYS A 80 11.41 -11.36 -29.29
CA LYS A 80 11.64 -11.06 -27.85
C LYS A 80 10.31 -11.05 -27.10
N ASP A 81 10.29 -11.64 -25.90
CA ASP A 81 9.19 -11.50 -24.95
C ASP A 81 9.04 -10.05 -24.53
N ALA A 82 7.81 -9.62 -24.32
CA ALA A 82 7.53 -8.30 -23.80
C ALA A 82 7.78 -8.25 -22.29
N ASP A 83 8.22 -7.08 -21.82
CA ASP A 83 8.38 -6.80 -20.40
C ASP A 83 7.01 -6.83 -19.71
N ASP A 84 6.98 -7.33 -18.49
CA ASP A 84 5.77 -7.34 -17.66
C ASP A 84 5.44 -5.93 -17.17
N LEU A 85 4.14 -5.65 -17.05
CA LEU A 85 3.65 -4.38 -16.53
C LEU A 85 3.40 -4.51 -15.02
N LEU A 86 4.09 -3.68 -14.24
CA LEU A 86 3.91 -3.54 -12.81
C LEU A 86 3.07 -2.29 -12.51
N ILE A 87 1.98 -2.47 -11.78
CA ILE A 87 1.10 -1.38 -11.35
C ILE A 87 1.14 -1.34 -9.82
N GLN A 88 1.57 -0.23 -9.27
CA GLN A 88 1.68 -0.06 -7.84
C GLN A 88 0.34 0.30 -7.21
N VAL A 89 -0.01 -0.40 -6.12
CA VAL A 89 -1.20 -0.14 -5.30
C VAL A 89 -0.79 0.08 -3.84
N PRO A 90 -1.53 0.90 -3.07
CA PRO A 90 -1.27 1.02 -1.64
C PRO A 90 -1.46 -0.30 -0.90
N VAL A 91 -0.71 -0.51 0.18
CA VAL A 91 -1.01 -1.57 1.15
C VAL A 91 -2.40 -1.35 1.73
N GLY A 92 -3.17 -2.43 1.91
CA GLY A 92 -4.58 -2.37 2.33
C GLY A 92 -5.56 -2.28 1.16
N THR A 93 -5.08 -2.38 -0.08
CA THR A 93 -5.95 -2.46 -1.26
C THR A 93 -6.53 -3.87 -1.40
N VAL A 94 -7.85 -3.96 -1.48
CA VAL A 94 -8.56 -5.18 -1.82
C VAL A 94 -8.96 -5.13 -3.28
N VAL A 95 -8.70 -6.22 -3.98
CA VAL A 95 -9.04 -6.38 -5.39
C VAL A 95 -10.25 -7.28 -5.51
N TYR A 96 -11.26 -6.79 -6.19
CA TYR A 96 -12.47 -7.53 -6.53
C TYR A 96 -12.54 -7.77 -8.03
N ASP A 97 -13.10 -8.90 -8.41
CA ASP A 97 -13.58 -9.09 -9.79
C ASP A 97 -14.83 -8.21 -10.00
N ASP A 98 -14.82 -7.38 -11.04
CA ASP A 98 -15.90 -6.42 -11.28
C ASP A 98 -17.22 -7.13 -11.66
N GLU A 99 -17.16 -8.30 -12.31
CA GLU A 99 -18.33 -9.06 -12.75
C GLU A 99 -18.93 -9.90 -11.63
N GLY A 100 -18.10 -10.57 -10.83
CA GLY A 100 -18.54 -11.50 -9.78
C GLY A 100 -18.63 -10.89 -8.39
N GLY A 101 -17.97 -9.77 -8.15
CA GLY A 101 -17.86 -9.15 -6.81
C GLY A 101 -17.04 -9.97 -5.81
N GLU A 102 -16.39 -11.05 -6.25
CA GLU A 102 -15.52 -11.88 -5.42
C GLU A 102 -14.23 -11.14 -5.06
N VAL A 103 -13.77 -11.34 -3.81
CA VAL A 103 -12.45 -10.88 -3.38
C VAL A 103 -11.39 -11.79 -4.01
N LEU A 104 -10.60 -11.22 -4.89
CA LEU A 104 -9.49 -11.95 -5.52
C LEU A 104 -8.23 -11.91 -4.66
N HIS A 105 -7.96 -10.75 -4.05
CA HIS A 105 -6.78 -10.57 -3.21
C HIS A 105 -6.93 -9.38 -2.26
N ASP A 106 -6.26 -9.47 -1.08
CA ASP A 106 -6.15 -8.40 -0.07
C ASP A 106 -4.67 -8.15 0.20
N PHE A 107 -4.14 -7.02 -0.26
CA PHE A 107 -2.75 -6.63 -0.07
C PHE A 107 -2.49 -6.17 1.36
N THR A 108 -2.02 -7.06 2.20
CA THR A 108 -1.77 -6.79 3.63
C THR A 108 -0.31 -6.44 3.94
N THR A 109 0.62 -6.88 3.10
CA THR A 109 2.07 -6.67 3.28
C THR A 109 2.66 -5.82 2.16
N PRO A 110 3.71 -5.02 2.40
CA PRO A 110 4.39 -4.27 1.36
C PRO A 110 5.18 -5.20 0.41
N ASN A 111 5.37 -4.75 -0.84
CA ASN A 111 6.08 -5.47 -1.89
C ASN A 111 5.47 -6.84 -2.26
N GLU A 112 4.22 -7.06 -1.90
CA GLU A 112 3.46 -8.23 -2.33
C GLU A 112 3.04 -8.07 -3.79
N ARG A 113 3.29 -9.11 -4.60
CA ARG A 113 3.10 -9.06 -6.05
C ARG A 113 2.18 -10.19 -6.51
N ILE A 114 1.11 -9.82 -7.23
CA ILE A 114 0.10 -10.76 -7.72
C ILE A 114 -0.10 -10.59 -9.21
N LEU A 115 -0.17 -11.73 -9.92
CA LEU A 115 -0.52 -11.78 -11.34
C LEU A 115 -2.02 -11.56 -11.51
N MET A 116 -2.39 -10.52 -12.26
CA MET A 116 -3.80 -10.16 -12.53
C MET A 116 -4.25 -10.62 -13.93
N CYS A 117 -3.41 -10.41 -14.94
CA CYS A 117 -3.72 -10.82 -16.31
C CYS A 117 -2.50 -11.49 -16.95
N GLN A 118 -2.72 -12.63 -17.58
CA GLN A 118 -1.68 -13.41 -18.23
C GLN A 118 -1.45 -12.96 -19.68
N GLY A 119 -0.21 -12.68 -20.04
CA GLY A 119 0.18 -12.35 -21.41
C GLY A 119 -0.02 -13.51 -22.37
N GLY A 120 -0.42 -13.17 -23.59
CA GLY A 120 -0.65 -14.15 -24.65
C GLY A 120 0.64 -14.87 -25.06
N ARG A 121 0.53 -16.15 -25.34
CA ARG A 121 1.65 -16.96 -25.83
C ARG A 121 2.01 -16.54 -27.25
N GLY A 122 3.30 -16.50 -27.57
CA GLY A 122 3.79 -16.34 -28.93
C GLY A 122 3.38 -17.50 -29.84
N GLY A 123 3.07 -17.18 -31.09
CA GLY A 123 2.77 -18.18 -32.13
C GLY A 123 4.01 -18.91 -32.63
N ARG A 124 3.88 -20.14 -32.99
CA ARG A 124 4.99 -20.96 -33.54
C ARG A 124 5.31 -20.60 -34.98
N GLY A 125 6.59 -20.50 -35.31
CA GLY A 125 7.09 -20.32 -36.67
C GLY A 125 7.02 -21.59 -37.51
N ASN A 126 7.15 -21.47 -38.84
CA ASN A 126 7.04 -22.61 -39.74
C ASN A 126 8.13 -23.65 -39.49
N ALA A 127 9.26 -23.31 -38.90
CA ALA A 127 10.31 -24.28 -38.56
C ALA A 127 9.83 -25.36 -37.58
N GLN A 128 8.91 -25.04 -36.69
CA GLN A 128 8.33 -25.95 -35.69
C GLN A 128 7.36 -26.98 -36.29
N PHE A 129 6.85 -26.73 -37.50
CA PHE A 129 5.90 -27.61 -38.19
C PHE A 129 6.56 -28.54 -39.21
N ALA A 130 7.89 -28.50 -39.28
CA ALA A 130 8.63 -29.40 -40.16
C ALA A 130 8.56 -30.86 -39.66
N THR A 131 8.13 -31.77 -40.52
CA THR A 131 8.05 -33.21 -40.24
C THR A 131 8.75 -33.99 -41.36
N SER A 132 8.96 -35.30 -41.19
CA SER A 132 9.52 -36.17 -42.22
C SER A 132 8.69 -36.20 -43.52
N VAL A 133 7.37 -36.05 -43.38
CA VAL A 133 6.41 -36.01 -44.48
C VAL A 133 6.31 -34.61 -45.09
N ASN A 134 6.18 -33.58 -44.25
CA ASN A 134 6.10 -32.17 -44.66
C ASN A 134 7.38 -31.44 -44.30
N ARG A 135 8.38 -31.49 -45.15
CA ARG A 135 9.70 -30.88 -44.92
C ARG A 135 9.76 -29.37 -45.15
N ALA A 136 8.74 -28.79 -45.79
CA ALA A 136 8.70 -27.36 -46.13
C ALA A 136 7.32 -26.73 -45.79
N PRO A 137 6.88 -26.75 -44.53
CA PRO A 137 5.58 -26.24 -44.16
C PRO A 137 5.48 -24.74 -44.38
N ARG A 138 4.36 -24.32 -44.97
CA ARG A 138 3.99 -22.89 -45.11
C ARG A 138 3.03 -22.42 -44.04
N ARG A 139 2.86 -23.23 -42.97
CA ARG A 139 2.01 -22.93 -41.83
C ARG A 139 2.83 -22.23 -40.72
N PHE A 140 2.27 -21.21 -40.13
CA PHE A 140 2.72 -20.57 -38.88
C PHE A 140 1.50 -20.30 -37.99
N GLU A 141 1.70 -19.98 -36.75
CA GLU A 141 0.64 -19.59 -35.82
C GLU A 141 0.68 -18.09 -35.54
N TYR A 142 -0.50 -17.50 -35.44
CA TYR A 142 -0.62 -16.17 -34.88
C TYR A 142 -0.35 -16.24 -33.38
N GLY A 143 0.09 -15.12 -32.78
CA GLY A 143 0.17 -15.00 -31.34
C GLY A 143 -1.22 -15.07 -30.71
N PHE A 144 -1.28 -15.60 -29.50
CA PHE A 144 -2.52 -15.68 -28.73
C PHE A 144 -2.80 -14.33 -28.11
N ALA A 145 -4.08 -13.98 -27.94
CA ALA A 145 -4.48 -12.78 -27.24
C ALA A 145 -4.08 -12.86 -25.76
N GLY A 146 -3.69 -11.73 -25.17
CA GLY A 146 -3.54 -11.59 -23.73
C GLY A 146 -4.90 -11.52 -23.04
N GLU A 147 -4.93 -11.83 -21.75
CA GLU A 147 -6.14 -11.69 -20.94
C GLU A 147 -6.50 -10.21 -20.78
N GLU A 148 -7.81 -9.96 -20.78
CA GLU A 148 -8.40 -8.64 -20.55
C GLU A 148 -9.49 -8.78 -19.50
N ARG A 149 -9.38 -8.04 -18.39
CA ARG A 149 -10.32 -8.10 -17.27
C ARG A 149 -10.47 -6.75 -16.62
N ILE A 150 -11.63 -6.55 -15.99
CA ILE A 150 -11.94 -5.35 -15.24
C ILE A 150 -11.95 -5.71 -13.75
N PHE A 151 -11.30 -4.86 -12.95
CA PHE A 151 -11.18 -5.04 -11.52
C PHE A 151 -11.69 -3.81 -10.79
N ARG A 152 -12.29 -4.02 -9.65
CA ARG A 152 -12.62 -2.99 -8.69
C ARG A 152 -11.61 -3.05 -7.56
N LEU A 153 -10.89 -1.95 -7.37
CA LEU A 153 -9.99 -1.74 -6.25
C LEU A 153 -10.75 -1.02 -5.14
N GLU A 154 -10.59 -1.49 -3.92
CA GLU A 154 -11.11 -0.85 -2.73
C GLU A 154 -9.99 -0.74 -1.71
N LEU A 155 -9.68 0.49 -1.30
CA LEU A 155 -8.70 0.73 -0.27
C LEU A 155 -9.40 0.64 1.08
N LYS A 156 -9.15 -0.43 1.81
CA LYS A 156 -9.50 -0.51 3.23
C LYS A 156 -8.58 0.46 3.96
N LEU A 157 -9.07 1.66 4.21
CA LEU A 157 -8.30 2.73 4.82
C LEU A 157 -7.66 2.25 6.12
N LEU A 158 -6.35 2.07 6.03
CA LEU A 158 -5.48 2.00 7.18
C LEU A 158 -5.08 3.45 7.48
N ALA A 159 -5.53 4.00 8.60
CA ALA A 159 -4.95 5.23 9.07
C ALA A 159 -3.50 4.96 9.45
N ASP A 160 -2.59 5.82 9.04
CA ASP A 160 -1.19 5.73 9.47
C ASP A 160 -1.08 6.00 10.97
N VAL A 161 -1.95 6.88 11.48
CA VAL A 161 -1.96 7.38 12.85
C VAL A 161 -3.33 7.18 13.48
N GLY A 162 -3.39 6.51 14.62
CA GLY A 162 -4.59 6.37 15.44
C GLY A 162 -4.61 7.38 16.60
N LEU A 163 -5.68 8.19 16.72
CA LEU A 163 -5.89 9.01 17.89
C LEU A 163 -6.65 8.23 18.95
N VAL A 164 -6.07 8.08 20.11
CA VAL A 164 -6.68 7.43 21.28
C VAL A 164 -6.81 8.40 22.44
N GLY A 165 -7.75 8.18 23.31
CA GLY A 165 -8.00 9.02 24.47
C GLY A 165 -9.47 9.11 24.82
N PHE A 166 -9.77 9.65 25.98
CA PHE A 166 -11.14 9.79 26.48
C PHE A 166 -12.06 10.62 25.56
N PRO A 167 -13.39 10.47 25.70
CA PRO A 167 -14.34 11.37 25.05
C PRO A 167 -14.09 12.81 25.42
N ASN A 168 -14.35 13.73 24.48
CA ASN A 168 -14.23 15.17 24.65
C ASN A 168 -12.80 15.69 24.96
N VAL A 169 -11.77 14.85 24.82
CA VAL A 169 -10.36 15.27 24.97
C VAL A 169 -9.89 16.15 23.80
N GLY A 170 -10.70 16.27 22.76
CA GLY A 170 -10.40 17.12 21.60
C GLY A 170 -9.89 16.36 20.35
N LYS A 171 -10.05 15.03 20.26
CA LYS A 171 -9.61 14.23 19.10
C LYS A 171 -10.18 14.76 17.77
N SER A 172 -11.48 14.88 17.66
CA SER A 172 -12.15 15.34 16.44
C SER A 172 -11.82 16.81 16.11
N THR A 173 -11.63 17.64 17.14
CA THR A 173 -11.18 19.03 16.97
C THR A 173 -9.76 19.07 16.43
N LEU A 174 -8.88 18.21 16.93
CA LEU A 174 -7.51 18.10 16.45
C LEU A 174 -7.51 17.69 14.97
N ILE A 175 -8.24 16.64 14.58
CA ILE A 175 -8.34 16.21 13.17
C ILE A 175 -8.81 17.36 12.27
N SER A 176 -9.83 18.09 12.69
CA SER A 176 -10.35 19.23 11.93
C SER A 176 -9.31 20.34 11.73
N ARG A 177 -8.37 20.49 12.67
CA ARG A 177 -7.30 21.50 12.62
C ARG A 177 -6.09 21.08 11.81
N ILE A 178 -5.72 19.79 11.87
CA ILE A 178 -4.51 19.28 11.19
C ILE A 178 -4.79 18.84 9.74
N SER A 179 -6.05 18.54 9.42
CA SER A 179 -6.44 18.05 8.10
C SER A 179 -6.43 19.16 7.06
N ALA A 180 -5.80 18.92 5.92
CA ALA A 180 -5.77 19.83 4.77
C ALA A 180 -7.12 19.91 4.02
N ALA A 181 -7.96 18.89 4.19
CA ALA A 181 -9.33 18.84 3.65
C ALA A 181 -10.34 18.69 4.80
N ARG A 182 -11.60 19.05 4.57
CA ARG A 182 -12.66 18.77 5.56
C ARG A 182 -12.64 17.29 5.90
N PRO A 183 -12.57 16.91 7.20
CA PRO A 183 -12.62 15.51 7.62
C PRO A 183 -13.83 14.84 6.97
N LYS A 184 -13.60 13.70 6.34
CA LYS A 184 -14.70 12.90 5.83
C LYS A 184 -15.14 11.94 6.92
N ILE A 185 -16.42 11.97 7.20
CA ILE A 185 -17.12 10.90 7.87
C ILE A 185 -17.27 9.80 6.82
N GLY A 186 -16.56 8.70 6.99
CA GLY A 186 -16.60 7.58 6.03
C GLY A 186 -17.72 6.62 6.41
N ASP A 187 -18.68 6.45 5.50
CA ASP A 187 -19.70 5.39 5.60
C ASP A 187 -19.04 4.08 5.11
N TYR A 188 -18.39 3.38 6.03
CA TYR A 188 -17.70 2.12 5.72
C TYR A 188 -18.62 0.95 6.06
N PRO A 189 -18.94 0.06 5.11
CA PRO A 189 -19.88 -1.05 5.32
C PRO A 189 -19.44 -2.05 6.40
N PHE A 190 -18.21 -1.92 6.90
CA PHE A 190 -17.65 -2.76 7.96
C PHE A 190 -17.45 -2.02 9.30
N THR A 191 -17.86 -0.74 9.43
CA THR A 191 -17.80 0.03 10.68
C THR A 191 -19.20 0.39 11.13
N THR A 192 -19.55 0.03 12.35
CA THR A 192 -20.81 0.43 13.00
C THR A 192 -20.77 1.86 13.55
N LEU A 193 -19.56 2.43 13.66
CA LEU A 193 -19.32 3.83 14.02
C LEU A 193 -18.45 4.44 12.92
N GLU A 194 -18.86 5.56 12.38
CA GLU A 194 -18.16 6.27 11.33
C GLU A 194 -16.87 6.91 11.88
N PRO A 195 -15.68 6.47 11.48
CA PRO A 195 -14.44 7.11 11.91
C PRO A 195 -14.30 8.49 11.25
N ASN A 196 -13.86 9.47 12.03
CA ASN A 196 -13.42 10.75 11.47
C ASN A 196 -11.99 10.61 10.95
N LEU A 197 -11.82 10.75 9.64
CA LEU A 197 -10.52 10.67 8.99
C LEU A 197 -10.05 12.05 8.55
N GLY A 198 -8.77 12.34 8.79
CA GLY A 198 -8.11 13.54 8.32
C GLY A 198 -6.85 13.21 7.54
N VAL A 199 -6.61 13.88 6.43
CA VAL A 199 -5.35 13.82 5.69
C VAL A 199 -4.51 15.01 6.12
N VAL A 200 -3.34 14.73 6.66
CA VAL A 200 -2.35 15.73 7.04
C VAL A 200 -1.35 15.85 5.91
N GLU A 201 -1.29 17.01 5.29
CA GLU A 201 -0.29 17.34 4.27
C GLU A 201 0.89 18.05 4.95
N LEU A 202 2.08 17.64 4.57
CA LEU A 202 3.35 18.26 4.95
C LEU A 202 3.96 18.95 3.73
N GLU A 203 4.92 19.81 3.97
CA GLU A 203 5.81 20.30 2.93
C GLU A 203 6.50 19.09 2.25
N ASP A 204 6.90 19.19 0.99
CA ASP A 204 7.49 18.10 0.18
C ASP A 204 6.53 16.98 -0.27
N PHE A 205 5.26 17.27 -0.48
CA PHE A 205 4.26 16.31 -1.01
C PHE A 205 4.08 15.04 -0.17
N LYS A 206 4.57 15.02 1.06
CA LYS A 206 4.34 13.94 2.01
C LYS A 206 2.99 14.15 2.69
N SER A 207 2.21 13.09 2.82
CA SER A 207 0.95 13.11 3.54
C SER A 207 0.76 11.83 4.33
N TYR A 208 0.04 11.92 5.45
CA TYR A 208 -0.36 10.75 6.23
C TYR A 208 -1.82 10.88 6.67
N VAL A 209 -2.44 9.75 6.96
CA VAL A 209 -3.85 9.67 7.35
C VAL A 209 -3.96 9.51 8.86
N VAL A 210 -4.76 10.34 9.47
CA VAL A 210 -5.09 10.28 10.91
C VAL A 210 -6.54 9.87 11.07
N ALA A 211 -6.80 8.90 11.96
CA ALA A 211 -8.14 8.47 12.30
C ALA A 211 -8.47 8.78 13.78
N ASP A 212 -9.65 9.36 14.01
CA ASP A 212 -10.25 9.38 15.35
C ASP A 212 -10.75 7.98 15.67
N MET A 213 -10.33 7.46 16.80
CA MET A 213 -10.75 6.16 17.29
C MET A 213 -11.86 6.34 18.35
N PRO A 214 -13.15 6.49 17.95
CA PRO A 214 -14.25 6.55 18.87
C PRO A 214 -14.47 5.19 19.55
N GLY A 215 -14.87 5.17 20.79
CA GLY A 215 -15.33 3.95 21.48
C GLY A 215 -14.37 3.30 22.46
N LEU A 216 -13.21 3.90 22.76
CA LEU A 216 -12.41 3.54 23.94
C LEU A 216 -13.06 4.19 25.17
N ILE A 217 -14.03 3.55 25.78
CA ILE A 217 -14.68 3.96 27.03
C ILE A 217 -15.05 2.72 27.81
N GLN A 218 -14.99 2.80 29.14
CA GLN A 218 -15.35 1.79 30.13
C GLN A 218 -16.35 0.76 29.61
N GLY A 219 -15.90 -0.49 29.39
CA GLY A 219 -16.74 -1.60 29.01
C GLY A 219 -16.68 -2.05 27.55
N ALA A 220 -15.80 -1.51 26.71
CA ALA A 220 -15.62 -1.97 25.31
C ALA A 220 -15.24 -3.47 25.24
N HIS A 221 -14.57 -4.00 26.27
CA HIS A 221 -14.21 -5.41 26.42
C HIS A 221 -15.39 -6.31 26.84
N LEU A 222 -16.49 -5.77 27.35
CA LEU A 222 -17.64 -6.54 27.88
C LEU A 222 -18.61 -7.04 26.78
N GLY A 223 -18.21 -7.07 25.52
CA GLY A 223 -18.89 -7.90 24.53
C GLY A 223 -20.11 -7.29 23.82
N HIS A 224 -20.34 -6.00 23.91
CA HIS A 224 -21.33 -5.35 23.06
C HIS A 224 -20.71 -4.96 21.72
N GLY A 225 -20.43 -5.94 20.87
CA GLY A 225 -20.15 -5.98 19.41
C GLY A 225 -19.47 -4.80 18.67
N LEU A 226 -19.54 -3.60 19.20
CA LEU A 226 -19.12 -2.34 18.58
C LEU A 226 -17.62 -2.03 18.78
N GLY A 227 -17.04 -2.42 19.91
CA GLY A 227 -15.64 -2.15 20.24
C GLY A 227 -14.62 -3.02 19.49
N LEU A 228 -14.95 -4.31 19.29
CA LEU A 228 -14.02 -5.28 18.71
C LEU A 228 -13.67 -5.03 17.24
N GLN A 229 -14.62 -4.58 16.43
CA GLN A 229 -14.34 -4.26 15.03
C GLN A 229 -13.48 -3.01 14.90
N PHE A 230 -13.69 -2.06 15.81
CA PHE A 230 -12.98 -0.79 15.81
C PHE A 230 -11.52 -0.94 16.28
N LEU A 231 -11.28 -1.76 17.27
CA LEU A 231 -9.95 -2.06 17.78
C LEU A 231 -9.06 -2.78 16.76
N ARG A 232 -9.64 -3.54 15.83
CA ARG A 232 -8.93 -4.09 14.66
C ARG A 232 -8.36 -3.00 13.74
N HIS A 233 -8.94 -1.81 13.71
CA HIS A 233 -8.39 -0.70 12.94
C HIS A 233 -7.17 -0.08 13.63
N ILE A 234 -7.14 -0.06 14.97
CA ILE A 234 -5.96 0.36 15.74
C ILE A 234 -4.79 -0.58 15.48
N GLU A 235 -5.04 -1.89 15.37
CA GLU A 235 -4.00 -2.88 15.05
C GLU A 235 -3.28 -2.58 13.73
N ARG A 236 -3.94 -1.89 12.81
CA ARG A 236 -3.39 -1.57 11.49
C ARG A 236 -2.70 -0.21 11.41
N THR A 237 -2.84 0.65 12.43
CA THR A 237 -2.12 1.93 12.47
C THR A 237 -0.62 1.72 12.75
N LYS A 238 0.21 2.61 12.23
CA LYS A 238 1.67 2.56 12.40
C LYS A 238 2.12 3.27 13.69
N VAL A 239 1.46 4.38 14.02
CA VAL A 239 1.75 5.23 15.16
C VAL A 239 0.47 5.50 15.94
N LEU A 240 0.58 5.59 17.26
CA LEU A 240 -0.51 6.03 18.13
C LEU A 240 -0.24 7.42 18.68
N VAL A 241 -1.28 8.23 18.75
CA VAL A 241 -1.27 9.51 19.43
C VAL A 241 -2.26 9.46 20.58
N HIS A 242 -1.76 9.40 21.80
CA HIS A 242 -2.59 9.34 23.00
C HIS A 242 -2.84 10.75 23.51
N LEU A 243 -4.09 11.22 23.37
CA LEU A 243 -4.51 12.55 23.83
C LEU A 243 -5.02 12.47 25.26
N VAL A 244 -4.50 13.36 26.10
CA VAL A 244 -4.93 13.54 27.49
C VAL A 244 -5.33 15.00 27.72
N ASP A 245 -6.42 15.23 28.42
CA ASP A 245 -6.97 16.55 28.69
C ASP A 245 -6.21 17.25 29.85
N LEU A 246 -5.63 18.39 29.57
CA LEU A 246 -4.93 19.23 30.59
C LEU A 246 -5.83 20.27 31.25
N SER A 247 -7.08 20.44 30.80
CA SER A 247 -7.97 21.43 31.38
C SER A 247 -8.31 21.13 32.84
N ASP A 248 -8.59 22.17 33.60
CA ASP A 248 -8.90 22.09 35.04
C ASP A 248 -10.34 21.63 35.31
N LEU A 249 -10.80 20.59 34.57
CA LEU A 249 -12.11 20.00 34.85
C LEU A 249 -12.11 19.26 36.20
N PRO A 250 -13.06 19.56 37.08
CA PRO A 250 -13.15 18.93 38.39
C PRO A 250 -13.42 17.43 38.26
N GLY A 251 -12.69 16.61 39.03
CA GLY A 251 -12.89 15.19 39.11
C GLY A 251 -12.16 14.33 38.06
N ARG A 252 -11.21 14.93 37.33
CA ARG A 252 -10.34 14.18 36.37
C ARG A 252 -8.86 14.41 36.66
N ASP A 253 -8.10 13.33 36.78
CA ASP A 253 -6.63 13.37 36.85
C ASP A 253 -6.05 12.86 35.48
N PRO A 254 -5.18 13.65 34.82
CA PRO A 254 -4.56 13.26 33.58
C PRO A 254 -3.78 11.93 33.62
N VAL A 255 -3.25 11.59 34.80
CA VAL A 255 -2.55 10.32 35.02
C VAL A 255 -3.52 9.13 35.00
N GLU A 256 -4.64 9.24 35.72
CA GLU A 256 -5.68 8.21 35.77
C GLU A 256 -6.32 8.00 34.38
N ASP A 257 -6.54 9.09 33.65
CA ASP A 257 -7.07 9.02 32.26
C ASP A 257 -6.10 8.25 31.36
N PHE A 258 -4.81 8.51 31.42
CA PHE A 258 -3.79 7.81 30.65
C PHE A 258 -3.73 6.32 31.01
N GLU A 259 -3.65 5.99 32.30
CA GLU A 259 -3.57 4.60 32.76
C GLU A 259 -4.81 3.79 32.38
N THR A 260 -5.99 4.40 32.44
CA THR A 260 -7.25 3.73 32.10
C THR A 260 -7.28 3.35 30.61
N VAL A 261 -6.92 4.28 29.72
CA VAL A 261 -6.86 4.00 28.27
C VAL A 261 -5.80 2.94 27.97
N ASN A 262 -4.63 3.02 28.59
CA ASN A 262 -3.58 2.01 28.39
C ASN A 262 -4.01 0.61 28.86
N ARG A 263 -4.75 0.54 29.97
CA ARG A 263 -5.31 -0.73 30.46
C ARG A 263 -6.31 -1.31 29.46
N GLU A 264 -7.23 -0.51 28.93
CA GLU A 264 -8.19 -0.95 27.92
C GLU A 264 -7.50 -1.43 26.63
N LEU A 265 -6.47 -0.73 26.16
CA LEU A 265 -5.69 -1.13 25.00
C LEU A 265 -4.94 -2.46 25.25
N ASN A 266 -4.37 -2.62 26.44
CA ASN A 266 -3.66 -3.84 26.83
C ASN A 266 -4.59 -5.06 26.95
N GLU A 267 -5.77 -4.87 27.55
CA GLU A 267 -6.79 -5.92 27.67
C GLU A 267 -7.29 -6.39 26.30
N PHE A 268 -7.34 -5.48 25.34
CA PHE A 268 -7.74 -5.84 23.98
C PHE A 268 -6.64 -6.58 23.21
N ASN A 269 -5.46 -5.96 23.06
CA ASN A 269 -4.30 -6.56 22.41
C ASN A 269 -3.00 -5.89 22.88
N PRO A 270 -2.17 -6.61 23.65
CA PRO A 270 -0.89 -6.10 24.14
C PRO A 270 0.07 -5.61 23.03
N ALA A 271 -0.06 -6.15 21.80
CA ALA A 271 0.75 -5.73 20.66
C ALA A 271 0.51 -4.26 20.25
N ILE A 272 -0.63 -3.68 20.62
CA ILE A 272 -0.92 -2.27 20.36
C ILE A 272 0.02 -1.36 21.14
N LEU A 273 0.32 -1.71 22.40
CA LEU A 273 1.21 -0.93 23.27
C LEU A 273 2.68 -1.01 22.83
N ALA A 274 3.05 -1.97 21.99
CA ALA A 274 4.39 -2.07 21.41
C ALA A 274 4.64 -1.07 20.26
N LYS A 275 3.59 -0.37 19.81
CA LYS A 275 3.70 0.62 18.72
C LYS A 275 4.34 1.91 19.20
N PRO A 276 5.02 2.64 18.29
CA PRO A 276 5.45 4.00 18.57
C PRO A 276 4.27 4.85 19.01
N THR A 277 4.33 5.41 20.24
CA THR A 277 3.25 6.17 20.84
C THR A 277 3.74 7.54 21.24
N LEU A 278 3.00 8.59 20.83
CA LEU A 278 3.21 9.97 21.22
C LEU A 278 2.16 10.38 22.24
N LEU A 279 2.58 10.80 23.44
CA LEU A 279 1.68 11.32 24.46
C LEU A 279 1.44 12.82 24.24
N VAL A 280 0.19 13.20 24.05
CA VAL A 280 -0.18 14.59 23.75
C VAL A 280 -1.11 15.15 24.81
N GLY A 281 -0.65 16.20 25.48
CA GLY A 281 -1.49 17.00 26.35
C GLY A 281 -2.32 18.00 25.54
N SER A 282 -3.63 17.85 25.56
CA SER A 282 -4.58 18.72 24.85
C SER A 282 -5.15 19.82 25.71
N LYS A 283 -5.78 20.83 25.09
CA LYS A 283 -6.44 21.98 25.74
C LYS A 283 -5.51 22.81 26.62
N LEU A 284 -4.28 23.03 26.16
CA LEU A 284 -3.30 23.87 26.85
C LEU A 284 -3.83 25.28 27.17
N ASP A 285 -4.77 25.77 26.36
CA ASP A 285 -5.44 27.09 26.54
C ASP A 285 -6.42 27.14 27.70
N ALA A 286 -6.88 26.02 28.19
CA ALA A 286 -7.84 25.89 29.29
C ALA A 286 -7.17 25.33 30.57
N MET A 287 -5.87 25.37 30.64
CA MET A 287 -5.07 24.93 31.79
C MET A 287 -4.66 26.13 32.64
N ASP A 288 -5.11 26.18 33.89
CA ASP A 288 -4.71 27.19 34.86
C ASP A 288 -3.53 26.69 35.71
N ASP A 289 -3.45 25.40 36.01
CA ASP A 289 -2.41 24.80 36.86
C ASP A 289 -1.35 24.02 36.04
N VAL A 290 -0.12 24.52 36.06
CA VAL A 290 1.05 23.90 35.44
C VAL A 290 1.40 22.51 36.06
N THR A 291 0.86 22.21 37.23
CA THR A 291 1.11 20.95 37.93
C THR A 291 0.65 19.74 37.12
N ARG A 292 -0.49 19.84 36.40
CA ARG A 292 -1.02 18.79 35.53
C ARG A 292 -0.08 18.50 34.37
N LEU A 293 0.46 19.55 33.76
CA LEU A 293 1.44 19.43 32.67
C LEU A 293 2.70 18.70 33.15
N LYS A 294 3.24 19.08 34.32
CA LYS A 294 4.43 18.45 34.88
C LYS A 294 4.20 17.00 35.26
N LYS A 295 3.05 16.64 35.82
CA LYS A 295 2.67 15.26 36.11
C LYS A 295 2.68 14.42 34.84
N LEU A 296 2.07 14.90 33.75
CA LEU A 296 2.00 14.18 32.49
C LEU A 296 3.37 14.07 31.82
N GLN A 297 4.23 15.09 31.94
CA GLN A 297 5.61 15.03 31.48
C GLN A 297 6.44 13.99 32.25
N SER A 298 6.29 13.92 33.57
CA SER A 298 6.97 12.91 34.39
C SER A 298 6.51 11.50 34.02
N LEU A 299 5.20 11.32 33.84
CA LEU A 299 4.62 10.04 33.39
C LEU A 299 5.16 9.60 32.01
N ALA A 300 5.27 10.54 31.06
CA ALA A 300 5.85 10.26 29.74
C ALA A 300 7.30 9.76 29.87
N LEU A 301 8.11 10.38 30.73
CA LEU A 301 9.49 9.96 30.99
C LEU A 301 9.56 8.57 31.62
N GLU A 302 8.69 8.27 32.59
CA GLU A 302 8.60 6.95 33.23
C GLU A 302 8.28 5.83 32.23
N HIS A 303 7.41 6.11 31.26
CA HIS A 303 7.02 5.17 30.21
C HIS A 303 7.91 5.20 28.97
N GLY A 304 8.94 6.07 28.92
CA GLY A 304 9.81 6.24 27.75
C GLY A 304 9.11 6.78 26.51
N LEU A 305 8.03 7.55 26.72
CA LEU A 305 7.22 8.14 25.65
C LEU A 305 7.67 9.57 25.35
N GLU A 306 7.60 9.98 24.07
CA GLU A 306 7.70 11.40 23.73
C GLU A 306 6.44 12.13 24.19
N PHE A 307 6.63 13.35 24.72
CA PHE A 307 5.54 14.23 25.16
C PHE A 307 5.45 15.47 24.29
N HIS A 308 4.22 15.90 23.99
CA HIS A 308 3.93 17.17 23.34
C HIS A 308 2.65 17.80 23.86
N ALA A 309 2.63 19.13 24.06
CA ALA A 309 1.45 19.85 24.53
C ALA A 309 0.87 20.73 23.41
N ILE A 310 -0.46 20.70 23.26
CA ILE A 310 -1.16 21.42 22.19
C ILE A 310 -2.40 22.15 22.68
N SER A 311 -2.76 23.18 21.92
CA SER A 311 -4.11 23.74 21.94
C SER A 311 -4.71 23.68 20.54
N ALA A 312 -5.72 22.86 20.34
CA ALA A 312 -6.45 22.79 19.08
C ALA A 312 -7.27 24.08 18.83
N ALA A 313 -7.65 24.81 19.89
CA ALA A 313 -8.39 26.06 19.78
C ALA A 313 -7.50 27.20 19.27
N THR A 314 -6.35 27.43 19.90
CA THR A 314 -5.42 28.52 19.53
C THR A 314 -4.49 28.16 18.38
N GLY A 315 -4.25 26.88 18.15
CA GLY A 315 -3.28 26.38 17.17
C GLY A 315 -1.87 26.18 17.72
N ALA A 316 -1.64 26.47 19.00
CA ALA A 316 -0.33 26.31 19.64
C ALA A 316 0.13 24.84 19.60
N GLY A 317 1.39 24.59 19.21
CA GLY A 317 2.01 23.28 19.15
C GLY A 317 1.52 22.36 18.00
N ILE A 318 0.54 22.78 17.20
CA ILE A 318 -0.05 21.95 16.14
C ILE A 318 0.96 21.66 15.02
N GLN A 319 1.72 22.67 14.59
CA GLN A 319 2.68 22.48 13.49
C GLN A 319 3.81 21.52 13.89
N ASP A 320 4.35 21.69 15.09
CA ASP A 320 5.40 20.81 15.62
C ASP A 320 4.88 19.37 15.80
N LEU A 321 3.60 19.24 16.22
CA LEU A 321 2.94 17.93 16.31
C LEU A 321 2.92 17.20 14.96
N LYS A 322 2.57 17.89 13.88
CA LYS A 322 2.54 17.29 12.53
C LYS A 322 3.89 16.72 12.13
N TYR A 323 4.98 17.45 12.35
CA TYR A 323 6.33 17.00 12.01
C TYR A 323 6.82 15.88 12.93
N LYS A 324 6.52 15.93 14.24
CA LYS A 324 6.85 14.85 15.16
C LYS A 324 6.20 13.54 14.76
N ILE A 325 4.90 13.55 14.49
CA ILE A 325 4.17 12.37 14.01
C ILE A 325 4.79 11.83 12.71
N ALA A 326 5.12 12.72 11.76
CA ALA A 326 5.75 12.32 10.51
C ALA A 326 7.13 11.67 10.71
N GLY A 327 7.91 12.15 11.68
CA GLY A 327 9.21 11.57 12.06
C GLY A 327 9.11 10.17 12.69
N MET A 328 7.97 9.86 13.32
CA MET A 328 7.71 8.54 13.91
C MET A 328 7.20 7.50 12.88
N LEU A 329 6.73 7.97 11.72
CA LEU A 329 6.29 7.07 10.66
C LEU A 329 7.50 6.40 10.00
N PRO A 330 7.42 5.10 9.68
CA PRO A 330 8.52 4.39 9.05
C PRO A 330 8.84 5.01 7.67
N THR A 331 10.07 5.51 7.52
CA THR A 331 10.62 5.98 6.25
C THR A 331 11.35 4.83 5.56
N GLU A 332 11.25 4.73 4.23
CA GLU A 332 11.84 3.65 3.40
C GLU A 332 13.38 3.61 3.40
N THR A 333 14.08 4.47 4.14
CA THR A 333 15.55 4.58 4.12
C THR A 333 16.29 3.51 4.93
N GLY A 334 15.63 2.46 5.44
CA GLY A 334 16.22 1.46 6.33
C GLY A 334 16.50 0.08 5.71
N MET A 335 16.27 -0.18 4.42
CA MET A 335 16.48 -1.52 3.83
C MET A 335 17.55 -1.62 2.72
N ASP A 336 18.22 -0.53 2.33
CA ASP A 336 19.31 -0.59 1.34
C ASP A 336 20.70 -0.83 1.93
N GLY A 337 20.78 -1.28 3.19
CA GLY A 337 22.04 -1.45 3.94
C GLY A 337 22.43 -2.88 4.28
N ALA A 338 22.04 -3.92 3.52
CA ALA A 338 22.53 -5.27 3.77
C ALA A 338 22.93 -5.98 2.47
N GLY A 339 24.23 -5.90 2.14
CA GLY A 339 24.90 -6.97 1.42
C GLY A 339 25.05 -6.89 -0.08
N LEU A 340 25.76 -5.88 -0.59
CA LEU A 340 26.64 -6.12 -1.74
C LEU A 340 27.98 -6.64 -1.19
N VAL A 341 28.06 -7.93 -1.00
CA VAL A 341 29.34 -8.61 -0.87
C VAL A 341 29.93 -8.68 -2.28
N ASP A 342 30.95 -7.88 -2.47
CA ASP A 342 31.82 -7.86 -3.65
C ASP A 342 32.41 -9.27 -3.86
N GLY A 343 31.86 -10.01 -4.81
CA GLY A 343 32.36 -11.30 -5.25
C GLY A 343 33.56 -11.08 -6.17
N GLY A 344 34.76 -10.92 -5.56
CA GLY A 344 36.02 -10.86 -6.30
C GLY A 344 36.19 -12.12 -7.18
N GLU A 345 36.27 -11.93 -8.47
CA GLU A 345 36.72 -12.93 -9.43
C GLU A 345 38.18 -13.35 -9.11
N PRO A 346 38.49 -14.64 -9.06
CA PRO A 346 39.91 -15.08 -8.97
C PRO A 346 40.59 -14.88 -10.33
N LYS A 347 41.62 -14.05 -10.34
CA LYS A 347 42.57 -13.95 -11.45
C LYS A 347 43.20 -15.33 -11.69
N VAL A 348 42.97 -15.87 -12.86
CA VAL A 348 43.74 -17.00 -13.37
C VAL A 348 45.13 -16.48 -13.78
N GLU A 349 46.15 -16.82 -13.04
CA GLU A 349 47.55 -16.70 -13.45
C GLU A 349 47.86 -17.75 -14.52
N ASP A 350 48.22 -17.27 -15.68
CA ASP A 350 48.79 -18.02 -16.77
C ASP A 350 50.26 -18.32 -16.42
N ARG A 351 50.59 -19.58 -16.28
CA ARG A 351 51.97 -20.09 -16.19
C ARG A 351 52.20 -21.23 -17.17
N GLY A 352 53.01 -20.95 -18.14
CA GLY A 352 53.85 -21.96 -18.80
C GLY A 352 53.34 -22.50 -20.14
#